data_f98ef59da151542efe1944a549d8e477
#
_entry.id   f98ef59da151542efe1944a549d8e477
#
_cell.length_a   1.000
_cell.length_b   1.000
_cell.length_c   1.000
_cell.angle_alpha   90.00
_cell.angle_beta   90.00
_cell.angle_gamma   90.00
#
_symmetry.space_group_name_H-M   'P 1'
#
loop_
_entity.id
_entity.type
_entity.pdbx_description
1 polymer ?
#
loop_
_entity_poly.entity_id
_entity_poly.type
_entity_poly.pdbx_seq_one_letter_code
_entity_poly.pdbx_strand_id
1 'polypeptide(L)'
;METQTQWVATSDQQRLAVRTFGDISKPALVLVHGYPDHQEVWKNVIVYLPDYFIVTYDVRGAGDSSIPKYIRDYRLERLSMDLEEVVNAVLPAQSFHLVAHDWGSIQSWESVTDPRFEGRILSFTTISGPCLDHAAFWMRNQFKHNRSRFFKQLSKSWYIAMFQLPWLAPTAWNFFNPERWGKIIRELEGKEGLPLNQNIVKDGKYGVGLYRANFIPRLLKPRERYAICPVQAIVLKRDNFVSPQLIDEMPKWVQTFSRVELDANHWAILSQPKLIAESIREFTQQHA
;
A
#
# COMPACT_ATOMS: atom_id res chain seq x y z
N MET A 1 1.24 22.63 7.18
CA MET A 1 2.65 22.19 6.97
C MET A 1 3.13 22.74 5.65
N GLU A 2 4.37 23.23 5.59
CA GLU A 2 5.00 23.53 4.30
C GLU A 2 5.06 22.26 3.45
N THR A 3 4.80 22.41 2.16
CA THR A 3 4.77 21.31 1.21
C THR A 3 5.76 21.60 0.09
N GLN A 4 6.66 20.67 -0.19
CA GLN A 4 7.56 20.75 -1.32
C GLN A 4 7.24 19.61 -2.29
N THR A 5 7.26 19.91 -3.58
CA THR A 5 7.08 18.92 -4.63
C THR A 5 8.38 18.80 -5.42
N GLN A 6 8.82 17.58 -5.65
CA GLN A 6 10.02 17.29 -6.44
C GLN A 6 9.81 16.03 -7.28
N TRP A 7 10.70 15.86 -8.24
CA TRP A 7 10.72 14.70 -9.12
C TRP A 7 11.96 13.85 -8.85
N VAL A 8 11.75 12.57 -8.62
CA VAL A 8 12.85 11.61 -8.51
C VAL A 8 12.90 10.80 -9.79
N ALA A 9 14.07 10.81 -10.45
CA ALA A 9 14.34 9.98 -11.62
C ALA A 9 14.83 8.61 -11.13
N THR A 10 14.22 7.54 -11.63
CA THR A 10 14.63 6.18 -11.29
C THR A 10 15.70 5.65 -12.25
N SER A 11 16.43 4.62 -11.82
CA SER A 11 17.47 3.96 -12.62
C SER A 11 16.94 3.39 -13.93
N ASP A 12 15.64 3.05 -14.01
CA ASP A 12 14.98 2.61 -15.23
C ASP A 12 14.23 3.75 -15.96
N GLN A 13 14.63 5.01 -15.70
CA GLN A 13 14.16 6.22 -16.38
C GLN A 13 12.68 6.58 -16.16
N GLN A 14 12.07 6.09 -15.09
CA GLN A 14 10.79 6.61 -14.66
C GLN A 14 10.99 7.91 -13.89
N ARG A 15 9.96 8.73 -13.81
CA ARG A 15 9.92 9.95 -12.98
C ARG A 15 8.80 9.78 -11.96
N LEU A 16 9.15 9.87 -10.69
CA LEU A 16 8.20 9.74 -9.58
C LEU A 16 7.93 11.12 -8.99
N ALA A 17 6.66 11.47 -8.87
CA ALA A 17 6.22 12.69 -8.21
C ALA A 17 6.25 12.47 -6.69
N VAL A 18 7.10 13.23 -6.01
CA VAL A 18 7.33 13.11 -4.55
C VAL A 18 6.91 14.41 -3.89
N ARG A 19 6.25 14.31 -2.75
CA ARG A 19 5.92 15.46 -1.88
C ARG A 19 6.45 15.23 -0.48
N THR A 20 6.94 16.30 0.12
CA THR A 20 7.40 16.30 1.51
C THR A 20 6.63 17.34 2.31
N PHE A 21 6.42 17.04 3.59
CA PHE A 21 5.66 17.88 4.51
C PHE A 21 6.40 17.98 5.84
N GLY A 22 6.49 19.19 6.37
CA GLY A 22 7.07 19.44 7.69
C GLY A 22 8.59 19.68 7.65
N ASP A 23 9.23 19.56 8.80
CA ASP A 23 10.64 19.86 9.01
C ASP A 23 11.47 18.57 8.95
N ILE A 24 12.53 18.56 8.13
CA ILE A 24 13.44 17.41 7.92
C ILE A 24 14.19 16.98 9.20
N SER A 25 14.26 17.85 10.22
CA SER A 25 14.86 17.51 11.51
C SER A 25 14.00 16.56 12.36
N LYS A 26 12.72 16.39 11.99
CA LYS A 26 11.78 15.49 12.68
C LYS A 26 11.96 14.04 12.23
N PRO A 27 11.48 13.06 13.04
CA PRO A 27 11.42 11.66 12.61
C PRO A 27 10.75 11.50 11.25
N ALA A 28 11.36 10.73 10.35
CA ALA A 28 10.88 10.57 9.00
C ALA A 28 9.79 9.50 8.89
N LEU A 29 8.73 9.81 8.15
CA LEU A 29 7.61 8.92 7.89
C LEU A 29 7.35 8.87 6.38
N VAL A 30 7.47 7.69 5.78
CA VAL A 30 7.20 7.47 4.35
C VAL A 30 5.83 6.81 4.19
N LEU A 31 4.93 7.46 3.44
CA LEU A 31 3.56 6.98 3.23
C LEU A 31 3.38 6.52 1.78
N VAL A 32 3.01 5.25 1.59
CA VAL A 32 2.83 4.65 0.26
C VAL A 32 1.36 4.31 0.02
N HIS A 33 0.79 4.92 -1.02
CA HIS A 33 -0.61 4.73 -1.39
C HIS A 33 -0.87 3.42 -2.14
N GLY A 34 -2.13 3.01 -2.19
CA GLY A 34 -2.59 1.82 -2.89
C GLY A 34 -3.28 2.10 -4.22
N TYR A 35 -4.05 1.12 -4.67
CA TYR A 35 -4.80 1.11 -5.93
C TYR A 35 -6.31 1.25 -5.67
N PRO A 36 -7.03 2.06 -6.43
CA PRO A 36 -6.62 2.89 -7.56
C PRO A 36 -6.33 4.34 -7.17
N ASP A 37 -5.65 4.54 -6.07
CA ASP A 37 -5.37 5.85 -5.48
C ASP A 37 -4.04 6.45 -5.97
N HIS A 38 -3.72 7.64 -5.47
CA HIS A 38 -2.45 8.33 -5.57
C HIS A 38 -2.13 9.04 -4.23
N GLN A 39 -0.98 9.68 -4.11
CA GLN A 39 -0.49 10.22 -2.82
C GLN A 39 -1.46 11.17 -2.09
N GLU A 40 -2.38 11.83 -2.79
CA GLU A 40 -3.39 12.70 -2.17
C GLU A 40 -4.32 11.95 -1.18
N VAL A 41 -4.43 10.63 -1.28
CA VAL A 41 -5.23 9.81 -0.36
C VAL A 41 -4.80 9.99 1.11
N TRP A 42 -3.53 10.34 1.34
CA TRP A 42 -2.95 10.56 2.66
C TRP A 42 -3.21 11.93 3.26
N LYS A 43 -3.74 12.88 2.47
CA LYS A 43 -3.89 14.29 2.87
C LYS A 43 -4.54 14.47 4.24
N ASN A 44 -5.62 13.72 4.50
CA ASN A 44 -6.35 13.84 5.77
C ASN A 44 -5.62 13.18 6.95
N VAL A 45 -4.79 12.17 6.71
CA VAL A 45 -3.98 11.52 7.75
C VAL A 45 -2.80 12.41 8.14
N ILE A 46 -2.15 13.03 7.15
CA ILE A 46 -0.98 13.92 7.34
C ILE A 46 -1.28 15.06 8.32
N VAL A 47 -2.48 15.61 8.29
CA VAL A 47 -2.90 16.72 9.19
C VAL A 47 -2.78 16.34 10.67
N TYR A 48 -2.92 15.05 10.99
CA TYR A 48 -2.82 14.53 12.36
C TYR A 48 -1.41 14.08 12.75
N LEU A 49 -0.41 14.24 11.88
CA LEU A 49 0.98 13.83 12.10
C LEU A 49 1.97 15.00 12.01
N PRO A 50 1.74 16.12 12.75
CA PRO A 50 2.58 17.32 12.65
C PRO A 50 3.99 17.14 13.20
N ASP A 51 4.23 16.07 13.96
CA ASP A 51 5.49 15.79 14.64
C ASP A 51 6.49 15.01 13.77
N TYR A 52 6.12 14.73 12.51
CA TYR A 52 6.93 13.99 11.55
C TYR A 52 7.35 14.83 10.36
N PHE A 53 8.49 14.49 9.79
CA PHE A 53 8.81 14.83 8.41
C PHE A 53 8.22 13.73 7.51
N ILE A 54 7.24 14.09 6.69
CA ILE A 54 6.46 13.13 5.92
C ILE A 54 6.88 13.17 4.47
N VAL A 55 7.12 12.00 3.90
CA VAL A 55 7.39 11.79 2.47
C VAL A 55 6.24 10.97 1.88
N THR A 56 5.66 11.46 0.79
CA THR A 56 4.71 10.71 -0.03
C THR A 56 5.18 10.72 -1.47
N TYR A 57 4.81 9.71 -2.23
CA TYR A 57 5.05 9.72 -3.68
C TYR A 57 3.93 9.00 -4.43
N ASP A 58 3.72 9.40 -5.67
CA ASP A 58 2.86 8.65 -6.58
C ASP A 58 3.64 7.44 -7.08
N VAL A 59 3.11 6.24 -6.84
CA VAL A 59 3.65 5.00 -7.39
C VAL A 59 3.62 5.07 -8.92
N ARG A 60 4.60 4.45 -9.59
CA ARG A 60 4.62 4.41 -11.06
C ARG A 60 3.27 3.99 -11.63
N GLY A 61 2.76 4.73 -12.60
CA GLY A 61 1.46 4.54 -13.21
C GLY A 61 0.29 5.23 -12.51
N ALA A 62 0.52 5.89 -11.38
CA ALA A 62 -0.49 6.64 -10.64
C ALA A 62 -0.14 8.15 -10.56
N GLY A 63 -1.14 8.96 -10.22
CA GLY A 63 -1.01 10.39 -9.99
C GLY A 63 -0.24 11.11 -11.10
N ASP A 64 0.81 11.83 -10.73
CA ASP A 64 1.67 12.55 -11.67
C ASP A 64 2.91 11.77 -12.09
N SER A 65 3.14 10.58 -11.52
CA SER A 65 4.29 9.73 -11.88
C SER A 65 4.19 9.16 -13.29
N SER A 66 5.35 8.78 -13.84
CA SER A 66 5.46 8.17 -15.16
C SER A 66 4.64 6.88 -15.27
N ILE A 67 4.09 6.66 -16.44
CA ILE A 67 3.36 5.44 -16.77
C ILE A 67 4.33 4.44 -17.40
N PRO A 68 4.58 3.28 -16.76
CA PRO A 68 5.43 2.24 -17.33
C PRO A 68 4.92 1.72 -18.67
N LYS A 69 5.84 1.48 -19.59
CA LYS A 69 5.50 0.97 -20.92
C LYS A 69 5.13 -0.51 -20.89
N TYR A 70 5.75 -1.30 -20.04
CA TYR A 70 5.58 -2.75 -20.01
C TYR A 70 5.04 -3.21 -18.66
N ILE A 71 4.23 -4.28 -18.66
CA ILE A 71 3.68 -4.88 -17.43
C ILE A 71 4.78 -5.33 -16.46
N ARG A 72 5.89 -5.84 -16.97
CA ARG A 72 7.05 -6.25 -16.14
C ARG A 72 7.64 -5.13 -15.29
N ASP A 73 7.41 -3.87 -15.68
CA ASP A 73 7.95 -2.71 -14.96
C ASP A 73 7.13 -2.40 -13.68
N TYR A 74 5.98 -3.06 -13.50
CA TYR A 74 5.17 -3.04 -12.26
C TYR A 74 5.52 -4.17 -11.28
N ARG A 75 6.60 -4.93 -11.50
CA ARG A 75 7.02 -5.99 -10.56
C ARG A 75 7.42 -5.41 -9.21
N LEU A 76 7.13 -6.16 -8.15
CA LEU A 76 7.41 -5.74 -6.76
C LEU A 76 8.87 -5.33 -6.57
N GLU A 77 9.81 -6.02 -7.22
CA GLU A 77 11.23 -5.70 -7.17
C GLU A 77 11.53 -4.29 -7.73
N ARG A 78 10.82 -3.87 -8.79
CA ARG A 78 10.95 -2.52 -9.36
C ARG A 78 10.33 -1.47 -8.42
N LEU A 79 9.19 -1.78 -7.83
CA LEU A 79 8.53 -0.89 -6.88
C LEU A 79 9.35 -0.72 -5.59
N SER A 80 10.06 -1.77 -5.16
CA SER A 80 11.02 -1.68 -4.05
C SER A 80 12.23 -0.81 -4.39
N MET A 81 12.72 -0.88 -5.63
CA MET A 81 13.77 0.03 -6.12
C MET A 81 13.28 1.49 -6.16
N ASP A 82 12.02 1.71 -6.57
CA ASP A 82 11.42 3.05 -6.55
C ASP A 82 11.43 3.66 -5.13
N LEU A 83 11.02 2.86 -4.13
CA LEU A 83 11.08 3.30 -2.74
C LEU A 83 12.51 3.65 -2.32
N GLU A 84 13.48 2.80 -2.68
CA GLU A 84 14.90 3.03 -2.37
C GLU A 84 15.41 4.34 -2.99
N GLU A 85 15.10 4.59 -4.25
CA GLU A 85 15.50 5.80 -4.97
C GLU A 85 14.83 7.05 -4.41
N VAL A 86 13.54 6.98 -4.05
CA VAL A 86 12.83 8.07 -3.39
C VAL A 86 13.45 8.40 -2.04
N VAL A 87 13.67 7.41 -1.17
CA VAL A 87 14.23 7.67 0.17
C VAL A 87 15.70 8.09 0.11
N ASN A 88 16.47 7.63 -0.87
CA ASN A 88 17.85 8.08 -1.07
C ASN A 88 17.91 9.55 -1.55
N ALA A 89 16.93 9.99 -2.35
CA ALA A 89 16.88 11.36 -2.83
C ALA A 89 16.39 12.35 -1.75
N VAL A 90 15.47 11.94 -0.86
CA VAL A 90 14.80 12.84 0.09
C VAL A 90 15.31 12.69 1.51
N LEU A 91 15.76 11.49 1.88
CA LEU A 91 16.22 11.11 3.22
C LEU A 91 17.63 10.49 3.13
N PRO A 92 18.63 11.19 2.61
CA PRO A 92 19.95 10.61 2.43
C PRO A 92 20.50 10.15 3.78
N ALA A 93 20.78 8.84 3.90
CA ALA A 93 21.29 8.18 5.11
C ALA A 93 20.41 8.25 6.38
N GLN A 94 19.19 8.80 6.31
CA GLN A 94 18.26 8.81 7.45
C GLN A 94 17.43 7.54 7.49
N SER A 95 17.20 7.01 8.69
CA SER A 95 16.20 5.95 8.92
C SER A 95 14.79 6.54 8.91
N PHE A 96 13.80 5.72 8.61
CA PHE A 96 12.41 6.16 8.50
C PHE A 96 11.44 5.07 8.95
N HIS A 97 10.24 5.49 9.34
CA HIS A 97 9.10 4.60 9.51
C HIS A 97 8.34 4.51 8.18
N LEU A 98 7.95 3.30 7.81
CA LEU A 98 7.19 3.04 6.58
C LEU A 98 5.72 2.77 6.93
N VAL A 99 4.80 3.47 6.28
CA VAL A 99 3.35 3.25 6.41
C VAL A 99 2.77 3.08 5.03
N ALA A 100 1.95 2.06 4.86
CA ALA A 100 1.41 1.80 3.54
C ALA A 100 0.00 1.21 3.59
N HIS A 101 -0.78 1.50 2.55
CA HIS A 101 -2.16 1.07 2.40
C HIS A 101 -2.35 0.29 1.10
N ASP A 102 -3.14 -0.79 1.14
CA ASP A 102 -3.55 -1.61 0.00
C ASP A 102 -2.34 -2.06 -0.85
N TRP A 103 -2.28 -1.75 -2.15
CA TRP A 103 -1.12 -2.04 -3.01
C TRP A 103 0.16 -1.37 -2.56
N GLY A 104 0.07 -0.20 -1.93
CA GLY A 104 1.22 0.41 -1.28
C GLY A 104 1.81 -0.50 -0.22
N SER A 105 0.96 -1.14 0.60
CA SER A 105 1.38 -2.11 1.58
C SER A 105 1.92 -3.39 0.93
N ILE A 106 1.20 -3.94 -0.06
CA ILE A 106 1.63 -5.15 -0.79
C ILE A 106 3.05 -4.97 -1.37
N GLN A 107 3.33 -3.83 -2.00
CA GLN A 107 4.65 -3.58 -2.58
C GLN A 107 5.72 -3.32 -1.52
N SER A 108 5.37 -2.63 -0.43
CA SER A 108 6.30 -2.33 0.66
C SER A 108 6.86 -3.58 1.34
N TRP A 109 6.12 -4.69 1.34
CA TRP A 109 6.63 -5.97 1.83
C TRP A 109 7.88 -6.45 1.09
N GLU A 110 8.07 -6.08 -0.18
CA GLU A 110 9.31 -6.40 -0.90
C GLU A 110 10.52 -5.72 -0.24
N SER A 111 10.39 -4.45 0.16
CA SER A 111 11.43 -3.69 0.85
C SER A 111 11.60 -4.12 2.32
N VAL A 112 10.48 -4.33 3.03
CA VAL A 112 10.47 -4.74 4.45
C VAL A 112 11.11 -6.11 4.69
N THR A 113 11.26 -6.92 3.65
CA THR A 113 11.87 -8.25 3.71
C THR A 113 13.20 -8.32 2.93
N ASP A 114 13.74 -7.17 2.54
CA ASP A 114 14.99 -7.07 1.80
C ASP A 114 16.12 -6.57 2.73
N PRO A 115 17.23 -7.32 2.89
CA PRO A 115 18.36 -6.91 3.72
C PRO A 115 18.95 -5.53 3.36
N ARG A 116 18.75 -5.02 2.14
CA ARG A 116 19.21 -3.67 1.74
C ARG A 116 18.60 -2.55 2.59
N PHE A 117 17.43 -2.78 3.18
CA PHE A 117 16.74 -1.82 4.03
C PHE A 117 16.99 -2.04 5.53
N GLU A 118 17.84 -2.99 5.91
CA GLU A 118 18.16 -3.24 7.31
C GLU A 118 18.77 -1.99 7.95
N GLY A 119 18.24 -1.58 9.10
CA GLY A 119 18.62 -0.34 9.78
C GLY A 119 18.07 0.95 9.13
N ARG A 120 17.52 0.89 7.90
CA ARG A 120 16.87 2.03 7.24
C ARG A 120 15.37 2.11 7.57
N ILE A 121 14.66 0.98 7.53
CA ILE A 121 13.25 0.92 7.95
C ILE A 121 13.20 0.61 9.44
N LEU A 122 12.82 1.61 10.26
CA LEU A 122 12.70 1.47 11.71
C LEU A 122 11.48 0.63 12.11
N SER A 123 10.36 0.83 11.43
CA SER A 123 9.12 0.06 11.61
C SER A 123 8.26 0.13 10.36
N PHE A 124 7.34 -0.84 10.24
CA PHE A 124 6.39 -0.88 9.14
C PHE A 124 4.95 -0.98 9.65
N THR A 125 4.09 -0.07 9.24
CA THR A 125 2.64 -0.15 9.44
C THR A 125 1.95 -0.52 8.14
N THR A 126 1.39 -1.73 8.09
CA THR A 126 0.63 -2.27 6.96
C THR A 126 -0.87 -2.10 7.20
N ILE A 127 -1.58 -1.53 6.22
CA ILE A 127 -3.04 -1.31 6.28
C ILE A 127 -3.66 -1.98 5.05
N SER A 128 -4.50 -2.98 5.26
CA SER A 128 -5.24 -3.66 4.17
C SER A 128 -4.40 -4.14 2.99
N GLY A 129 -3.17 -4.59 3.22
CA GLY A 129 -2.27 -5.06 2.16
C GLY A 129 -1.29 -6.14 2.64
N PRO A 130 -1.65 -7.43 2.60
CA PRO A 130 -0.77 -8.51 3.01
C PRO A 130 0.39 -8.71 2.02
N CYS A 131 1.51 -9.26 2.49
CA CYS A 131 2.53 -9.80 1.60
C CYS A 131 1.93 -10.90 0.71
N LEU A 132 2.12 -10.80 -0.62
CA LEU A 132 1.57 -11.79 -1.55
C LEU A 132 2.17 -13.19 -1.34
N ASP A 133 3.45 -13.27 -0.98
CA ASP A 133 4.10 -14.54 -0.68
C ASP A 133 3.46 -15.18 0.58
N HIS A 134 3.24 -14.42 1.65
CA HIS A 134 2.57 -14.91 2.87
C HIS A 134 1.12 -15.31 2.61
N ALA A 135 0.38 -14.49 1.83
CA ALA A 135 -0.99 -14.80 1.44
C ALA A 135 -1.07 -16.11 0.62
N ALA A 136 -0.09 -16.38 -0.25
CA ALA A 136 -0.01 -17.61 -1.00
C ALA A 136 0.24 -18.84 -0.10
N PHE A 137 1.11 -18.74 0.90
CA PHE A 137 1.31 -19.78 1.91
C PHE A 137 0.04 -20.02 2.72
N TRP A 138 -0.62 -18.93 3.18
CA TRP A 138 -1.88 -19.01 3.88
C TRP A 138 -2.96 -19.71 3.02
N MET A 139 -3.13 -19.31 1.77
CA MET A 139 -4.10 -19.95 0.85
C MET A 139 -3.85 -21.46 0.68
N ARG A 140 -2.59 -21.87 0.51
CA ARG A 140 -2.22 -23.29 0.40
C ARG A 140 -2.52 -24.05 1.70
N ASN A 141 -2.26 -23.44 2.84
CA ASN A 141 -2.57 -24.02 4.15
C ASN A 141 -4.09 -24.18 4.32
N GLN A 142 -4.88 -23.14 4.02
CA GLN A 142 -6.34 -23.20 4.12
C GLN A 142 -6.95 -24.19 3.13
N PHE A 143 -6.43 -24.31 1.91
CA PHE A 143 -6.91 -25.29 0.94
C PHE A 143 -6.80 -26.73 1.48
N LYS A 144 -5.74 -27.03 2.25
CA LYS A 144 -5.51 -28.35 2.85
C LYS A 144 -6.36 -28.57 4.10
N HIS A 145 -6.48 -27.56 4.98
CA HIS A 145 -6.97 -27.74 6.34
C HIS A 145 -8.33 -27.06 6.61
N ASN A 146 -8.70 -26.02 5.84
CA ASN A 146 -9.98 -25.30 6.04
C ASN A 146 -10.51 -24.71 4.73
N ARG A 147 -11.11 -25.56 3.91
CA ARG A 147 -11.62 -25.17 2.59
C ARG A 147 -12.67 -24.05 2.64
N SER A 148 -13.45 -23.95 3.72
CA SER A 148 -14.43 -22.87 3.86
C SER A 148 -13.74 -21.49 3.89
N ARG A 149 -12.67 -21.33 4.68
CA ARG A 149 -11.89 -20.09 4.71
C ARG A 149 -11.22 -19.82 3.37
N PHE A 150 -10.70 -20.84 2.71
CA PHE A 150 -10.14 -20.72 1.36
C PHE A 150 -11.15 -20.15 0.37
N PHE A 151 -12.33 -20.76 0.24
CA PHE A 151 -13.35 -20.31 -0.71
C PHE A 151 -13.92 -18.94 -0.35
N LYS A 152 -14.06 -18.63 0.94
CA LYS A 152 -14.45 -17.28 1.40
C LYS A 152 -13.47 -16.21 0.94
N GLN A 153 -12.16 -16.46 1.02
CA GLN A 153 -11.17 -15.51 0.51
C GLN A 153 -11.19 -15.46 -1.02
N LEU A 154 -11.29 -16.59 -1.69
CA LEU A 154 -11.33 -16.64 -3.15
C LEU A 154 -12.53 -15.85 -3.71
N SER A 155 -13.70 -15.94 -3.06
CA SER A 155 -14.89 -15.18 -3.47
C SER A 155 -14.72 -13.67 -3.32
N LYS A 156 -13.97 -13.20 -2.31
CA LYS A 156 -13.62 -11.77 -2.18
C LYS A 156 -12.62 -11.31 -3.24
N SER A 157 -11.81 -12.22 -3.76
CA SER A 157 -10.71 -11.95 -4.69
C SER A 157 -11.09 -12.15 -6.17
N TRP A 158 -12.38 -12.32 -6.49
CA TRP A 158 -12.86 -12.59 -7.86
C TRP A 158 -12.40 -11.53 -8.89
N TYR A 159 -12.35 -10.26 -8.45
CA TYR A 159 -11.93 -9.14 -9.30
C TYR A 159 -10.48 -9.25 -9.76
N ILE A 160 -9.62 -9.95 -9.00
CA ILE A 160 -8.22 -10.20 -9.37
C ILE A 160 -8.14 -11.00 -10.67
N ALA A 161 -9.02 -12.00 -10.84
CA ALA A 161 -9.12 -12.76 -12.08
C ALA A 161 -9.54 -11.86 -13.25
N MET A 162 -10.50 -10.95 -13.03
CA MET A 162 -10.91 -9.96 -14.03
C MET A 162 -9.72 -9.06 -14.42
N PHE A 163 -8.91 -8.63 -13.46
CA PHE A 163 -7.75 -7.76 -13.72
C PHE A 163 -6.61 -8.45 -14.49
N GLN A 164 -6.62 -9.80 -14.61
CA GLN A 164 -5.69 -10.50 -15.50
C GLN A 164 -6.06 -10.34 -16.99
N LEU A 165 -7.29 -9.94 -17.33
CA LEU A 165 -7.73 -9.79 -18.70
C LEU A 165 -7.12 -8.52 -19.33
N PRO A 166 -6.26 -8.66 -20.38
CA PRO A 166 -5.36 -7.58 -20.80
C PRO A 166 -6.05 -6.35 -21.37
N TRP A 167 -7.23 -6.50 -21.94
CA TRP A 167 -7.95 -5.38 -22.57
C TRP A 167 -9.22 -5.00 -21.82
N LEU A 168 -9.90 -5.98 -21.25
CA LEU A 168 -11.16 -5.72 -20.53
C LEU A 168 -10.90 -4.92 -19.23
N ALA A 169 -9.91 -5.29 -18.45
CA ALA A 169 -9.64 -4.65 -17.17
C ALA A 169 -9.26 -3.16 -17.29
N PRO A 170 -8.30 -2.75 -18.15
CA PRO A 170 -8.00 -1.33 -18.36
C PRO A 170 -9.15 -0.54 -18.96
N THR A 171 -9.92 -1.14 -19.91
CA THR A 171 -11.04 -0.42 -20.58
C THR A 171 -12.25 -0.27 -19.67
N ALA A 172 -12.44 -1.15 -18.69
CA ALA A 172 -13.52 -1.03 -17.71
C ALA A 172 -13.46 0.30 -16.92
N TRP A 173 -12.27 0.85 -16.71
CA TRP A 173 -12.11 2.14 -16.03
C TRP A 173 -12.65 3.33 -16.80
N ASN A 174 -12.83 3.22 -18.13
CA ASN A 174 -13.47 4.28 -18.93
C ASN A 174 -14.95 4.49 -18.57
N PHE A 175 -15.59 3.54 -17.88
CA PHE A 175 -16.96 3.67 -17.38
C PHE A 175 -17.06 4.43 -16.04
N PHE A 176 -15.91 4.71 -15.40
CA PHE A 176 -15.85 5.48 -14.17
C PHE A 176 -15.51 6.94 -14.45
N ASN A 177 -15.84 7.77 -13.50
CA ASN A 177 -15.42 9.15 -13.37
C ASN A 177 -15.29 9.46 -11.85
N PRO A 178 -14.73 10.61 -11.44
CA PRO A 178 -14.56 10.94 -10.04
C PRO A 178 -15.83 10.83 -9.21
N GLU A 179 -16.98 11.26 -9.73
CA GLU A 179 -18.26 11.28 -9.03
C GLU A 179 -18.80 9.87 -8.80
N ARG A 180 -18.78 9.01 -9.84
CA ARG A 180 -19.22 7.61 -9.74
C ARG A 180 -18.36 6.82 -8.77
N TRP A 181 -17.03 6.98 -8.89
CA TRP A 181 -16.11 6.33 -7.97
C TRP A 181 -16.30 6.85 -6.54
N GLY A 182 -16.36 8.17 -6.36
CA GLY A 182 -16.63 8.80 -5.07
C GLY A 182 -17.93 8.33 -4.42
N LYS A 183 -18.99 8.09 -5.21
CA LYS A 183 -20.25 7.51 -4.71
C LYS A 183 -20.01 6.10 -4.14
N ILE A 184 -19.28 5.24 -4.87
CA ILE A 184 -18.95 3.87 -4.41
C ILE A 184 -18.17 3.93 -3.09
N ILE A 185 -17.15 4.79 -3.01
CA ILE A 185 -16.35 4.92 -1.77
C ILE A 185 -17.21 5.41 -0.60
N ARG A 186 -18.09 6.41 -0.81
CA ARG A 186 -18.99 6.89 0.25
C ARG A 186 -19.95 5.79 0.73
N GLU A 187 -20.51 5.00 -0.18
CA GLU A 187 -21.38 3.88 0.16
C GLU A 187 -20.62 2.79 0.95
N LEU A 188 -19.41 2.46 0.54
CA LEU A 188 -18.58 1.46 1.22
C LEU A 188 -18.16 1.93 2.63
N GLU A 189 -17.73 3.19 2.75
CA GLU A 189 -17.26 3.75 4.01
C GLU A 189 -18.39 4.23 4.93
N GLY A 190 -19.62 4.39 4.40
CA GLY A 190 -20.75 4.94 5.13
C GLY A 190 -20.52 6.39 5.56
N LYS A 191 -19.76 7.18 4.78
CA LYS A 191 -19.37 8.55 5.11
C LYS A 191 -19.47 9.48 3.91
N GLU A 192 -20.18 10.58 4.09
CA GLU A 192 -20.27 11.64 3.09
C GLU A 192 -19.07 12.60 3.17
N GLY A 193 -18.90 13.42 2.12
CA GLY A 193 -17.85 14.46 2.06
C GLY A 193 -16.43 13.93 1.90
N LEU A 194 -16.25 12.67 1.52
CA LEU A 194 -14.93 12.11 1.22
C LEU A 194 -14.36 12.76 -0.05
N PRO A 195 -13.04 12.98 -0.11
CA PRO A 195 -12.39 13.57 -1.28
C PRO A 195 -12.57 12.68 -2.51
N LEU A 196 -12.66 13.31 -3.69
CA LEU A 196 -12.74 12.62 -4.96
C LEU A 196 -11.36 12.45 -5.57
N ASN A 197 -11.06 11.25 -6.05
CA ASN A 197 -9.88 11.02 -6.88
C ASN A 197 -10.15 11.52 -8.31
N GLN A 198 -9.58 12.68 -8.68
CA GLN A 198 -9.74 13.28 -10.00
C GLN A 198 -9.02 12.47 -11.10
N ASN A 199 -8.03 11.67 -10.75
CA ASN A 199 -7.25 10.84 -11.65
C ASN A 199 -7.77 9.41 -11.77
N ILE A 200 -8.93 9.08 -11.18
CA ILE A 200 -9.43 7.70 -11.01
C ILE A 200 -9.39 6.85 -12.28
N VAL A 201 -9.73 7.42 -13.43
CA VAL A 201 -9.73 6.69 -14.72
C VAL A 201 -8.30 6.32 -15.12
N LYS A 202 -7.37 7.25 -14.97
CA LYS A 202 -5.94 7.06 -15.26
C LYS A 202 -5.34 6.06 -14.29
N ASP A 203 -5.49 6.33 -12.98
CA ASP A 203 -4.88 5.55 -11.92
C ASP A 203 -5.42 4.10 -11.93
N GLY A 204 -6.73 3.95 -12.13
CA GLY A 204 -7.36 2.64 -12.28
C GLY A 204 -6.87 1.89 -13.50
N LYS A 205 -6.84 2.54 -14.65
CA LYS A 205 -6.44 1.93 -15.92
C LYS A 205 -5.01 1.40 -15.89
N TYR A 206 -4.06 2.21 -15.45
CA TYR A 206 -2.64 1.85 -15.48
C TYR A 206 -2.22 1.01 -14.28
N GLY A 207 -2.82 1.24 -13.10
CA GLY A 207 -2.54 0.45 -11.90
C GLY A 207 -2.98 -1.02 -11.98
N VAL A 208 -3.82 -1.43 -12.96
CA VAL A 208 -4.07 -2.85 -13.28
C VAL A 208 -2.76 -3.60 -13.54
N GLY A 209 -1.71 -2.89 -13.99
CA GLY A 209 -0.37 -3.44 -14.17
C GLY A 209 0.20 -4.10 -12.91
N LEU A 210 -0.10 -3.57 -11.73
CA LEU A 210 0.31 -4.13 -10.43
C LEU A 210 -0.20 -5.57 -10.25
N TYR A 211 -1.49 -5.81 -10.53
CA TYR A 211 -2.10 -7.12 -10.44
C TYR A 211 -1.51 -8.10 -11.44
N ARG A 212 -1.38 -7.67 -12.69
CA ARG A 212 -0.93 -8.52 -13.81
C ARG A 212 0.53 -8.92 -13.70
N ALA A 213 1.37 -8.04 -13.16
CA ALA A 213 2.80 -8.32 -12.99
C ALA A 213 3.10 -9.28 -11.83
N ASN A 214 2.24 -9.32 -10.80
CA ASN A 214 2.64 -9.87 -9.51
C ASN A 214 1.77 -11.02 -8.99
N PHE A 215 0.44 -10.97 -9.09
CA PHE A 215 -0.41 -11.95 -8.41
C PHE A 215 -0.12 -13.39 -8.82
N ILE A 216 -0.25 -13.70 -10.09
CA ILE A 216 -0.07 -15.08 -10.57
C ILE A 216 1.35 -15.60 -10.28
N PRO A 217 2.45 -14.87 -10.59
CA PRO A 217 3.79 -15.34 -10.29
C PRO A 217 4.01 -15.62 -8.79
N ARG A 218 3.52 -14.75 -7.89
CA ARG A 218 3.71 -14.92 -6.45
C ARG A 218 2.87 -16.05 -5.88
N LEU A 219 1.61 -16.20 -6.31
CA LEU A 219 0.76 -17.31 -5.87
C LEU A 219 1.31 -18.68 -6.31
N LEU A 220 1.91 -18.76 -7.51
CA LEU A 220 2.48 -20.01 -8.03
C LEU A 220 3.82 -20.36 -7.37
N LYS A 221 4.67 -19.37 -7.09
CA LYS A 221 6.02 -19.56 -6.54
C LYS A 221 6.27 -18.60 -5.37
N PRO A 222 5.59 -18.76 -4.23
CA PRO A 222 5.83 -17.94 -3.06
C PRO A 222 7.21 -18.19 -2.47
N ARG A 223 7.79 -17.14 -1.91
CA ARG A 223 9.08 -17.15 -1.23
C ARG A 223 8.87 -17.01 0.27
N GLU A 224 9.70 -17.66 1.05
CA GLU A 224 9.78 -17.37 2.48
C GLU A 224 10.42 -16.00 2.68
N ARG A 225 9.66 -15.08 3.29
CA ARG A 225 10.03 -13.68 3.45
C ARG A 225 9.84 -13.27 4.90
N TYR A 226 10.92 -12.91 5.54
CA TYR A 226 10.94 -12.49 6.95
C TYR A 226 11.17 -10.98 7.03
N ALA A 227 10.35 -10.30 7.86
CA ALA A 227 10.50 -8.87 8.06
C ALA A 227 11.79 -8.56 8.83
N ILE A 228 12.48 -7.51 8.38
CA ILE A 228 13.74 -7.01 8.98
C ILE A 228 13.50 -5.96 10.07
N CYS A 229 12.27 -5.55 10.28
CA CYS A 229 11.87 -4.53 11.24
C CYS A 229 10.58 -4.93 11.97
N PRO A 230 10.24 -4.28 13.10
CA PRO A 230 8.93 -4.40 13.73
C PRO A 230 7.78 -4.06 12.76
N VAL A 231 6.69 -4.84 12.80
CA VAL A 231 5.52 -4.63 11.95
C VAL A 231 4.25 -4.49 12.75
N GLN A 232 3.47 -3.44 12.47
CA GLN A 232 2.09 -3.28 12.90
C GLN A 232 1.15 -3.58 11.74
N ALA A 233 0.15 -4.42 11.95
CA ALA A 233 -0.97 -4.57 11.03
C ALA A 233 -2.22 -3.86 11.58
N ILE A 234 -2.67 -2.82 10.89
CA ILE A 234 -3.98 -2.22 11.12
C ILE A 234 -5.00 -3.01 10.30
N VAL A 235 -5.79 -3.82 10.99
CA VAL A 235 -6.77 -4.73 10.41
C VAL A 235 -8.13 -4.07 10.40
N LEU A 236 -8.67 -3.85 9.22
CA LEU A 236 -10.00 -3.25 9.01
C LEU A 236 -11.04 -4.37 8.99
N LYS A 237 -11.86 -4.47 10.06
CA LYS A 237 -12.78 -5.62 10.26
C LYS A 237 -13.87 -5.75 9.20
N ARG A 238 -14.27 -4.64 8.58
CA ARG A 238 -15.30 -4.59 7.53
C ARG A 238 -14.74 -4.52 6.12
N ASP A 239 -13.42 -4.73 5.96
CA ASP A 239 -12.77 -4.69 4.65
C ASP A 239 -13.38 -5.72 3.68
N ASN A 240 -13.86 -5.22 2.54
CA ASN A 240 -14.50 -6.03 1.51
C ASN A 240 -13.49 -6.71 0.57
N PHE A 241 -12.23 -6.32 0.58
CA PHE A 241 -11.18 -6.78 -0.33
C PHE A 241 -10.17 -7.69 0.37
N VAL A 242 -9.70 -7.29 1.56
CA VAL A 242 -8.69 -8.00 2.34
C VAL A 242 -9.33 -8.55 3.61
N SER A 243 -9.43 -9.87 3.73
CA SER A 243 -9.99 -10.48 4.93
C SER A 243 -9.04 -10.37 6.11
N PRO A 244 -9.52 -10.06 7.34
CA PRO A 244 -8.72 -10.05 8.56
C PRO A 244 -7.93 -11.34 8.80
N GLN A 245 -8.46 -12.48 8.33
CA GLN A 245 -7.83 -13.80 8.47
C GLN A 245 -6.50 -13.97 7.70
N LEU A 246 -6.22 -13.13 6.70
CA LEU A 246 -4.94 -13.15 5.97
C LEU A 246 -3.77 -12.70 6.86
N ILE A 247 -4.07 -12.02 7.97
CA ILE A 247 -3.10 -11.51 8.93
C ILE A 247 -2.81 -12.54 10.05
N ASP A 248 -3.65 -13.58 10.19
CA ASP A 248 -3.56 -14.54 11.30
C ASP A 248 -2.21 -15.29 11.36
N GLU A 249 -1.57 -15.50 10.21
CA GLU A 249 -0.27 -16.19 10.12
C GLU A 249 0.94 -15.23 10.04
N MET A 250 0.72 -13.92 10.11
CA MET A 250 1.79 -12.93 10.03
C MET A 250 2.89 -13.08 11.11
N PRO A 251 2.58 -13.49 12.36
CA PRO A 251 3.61 -13.76 13.37
C PRO A 251 4.64 -14.83 12.99
N LYS A 252 4.37 -15.65 11.98
CA LYS A 252 5.35 -16.61 11.44
C LYS A 252 6.50 -15.93 10.68
N TRP A 253 6.25 -14.74 10.18
CA TRP A 253 7.13 -14.00 9.26
C TRP A 253 7.72 -12.73 9.87
N VAL A 254 7.24 -12.35 11.06
CA VAL A 254 7.58 -11.10 11.73
C VAL A 254 7.97 -11.38 13.17
N GLN A 255 9.18 -11.00 13.56
CA GLN A 255 9.68 -11.25 14.92
C GLN A 255 8.97 -10.36 15.95
N THR A 256 8.80 -9.06 15.66
CA THR A 256 8.09 -8.10 16.50
C THR A 256 6.82 -7.67 15.80
N PHE A 257 5.69 -8.26 16.19
CA PHE A 257 4.42 -8.06 15.53
C PHE A 257 3.37 -7.44 16.45
N SER A 258 2.70 -6.40 15.98
CA SER A 258 1.54 -5.76 16.60
C SER A 258 0.32 -5.84 15.70
N ARG A 259 -0.87 -6.08 16.27
CA ARG A 259 -2.13 -6.11 15.55
C ARG A 259 -3.10 -5.14 16.19
N VAL A 260 -3.58 -4.18 15.42
CA VAL A 260 -4.64 -3.23 15.80
C VAL A 260 -5.87 -3.50 14.95
N GLU A 261 -7.02 -3.69 15.57
CA GLU A 261 -8.27 -3.93 14.85
C GLU A 261 -9.17 -2.69 14.91
N LEU A 262 -9.56 -2.19 13.75
CA LEU A 262 -10.49 -1.07 13.64
C LEU A 262 -11.82 -1.54 13.03
N ASP A 263 -12.92 -1.04 13.58
CA ASP A 263 -14.23 -1.24 12.98
C ASP A 263 -14.45 -0.25 11.83
N ALA A 264 -13.77 -0.54 10.71
CA ALA A 264 -13.71 0.31 9.55
C ALA A 264 -13.71 -0.53 8.27
N ASN A 265 -13.96 0.12 7.13
CA ASN A 265 -13.87 -0.50 5.81
C ASN A 265 -12.52 -0.14 5.16
N HIS A 266 -12.30 -0.54 3.91
CA HIS A 266 -11.04 -0.52 3.19
C HIS A 266 -10.36 0.87 3.15
N TRP A 267 -11.13 1.93 2.89
CA TRP A 267 -10.61 3.32 2.85
C TRP A 267 -10.72 4.04 4.21
N ALA A 268 -10.41 3.34 5.31
CA ALA A 268 -10.34 3.94 6.64
C ALA A 268 -9.39 5.16 6.69
N ILE A 269 -8.36 5.20 5.85
CA ILE A 269 -7.45 6.36 5.70
C ILE A 269 -8.19 7.63 5.26
N LEU A 270 -9.33 7.50 4.57
CA LEU A 270 -10.21 8.61 4.20
C LEU A 270 -11.30 8.84 5.23
N SER A 271 -11.94 7.76 5.71
CA SER A 271 -13.13 7.83 6.57
C SER A 271 -12.81 8.04 8.05
N GLN A 272 -11.67 7.52 8.54
CA GLN A 272 -11.23 7.57 9.94
C GLN A 272 -9.75 8.01 10.08
N PRO A 273 -9.32 9.11 9.42
CA PRO A 273 -7.90 9.47 9.32
C PRO A 273 -7.24 9.72 10.68
N LYS A 274 -7.99 10.22 11.66
CA LYS A 274 -7.47 10.48 13.01
C LYS A 274 -7.08 9.19 13.72
N LEU A 275 -7.93 8.16 13.69
CA LEU A 275 -7.64 6.85 14.32
C LEU A 275 -6.45 6.16 13.65
N ILE A 276 -6.36 6.26 12.32
CA ILE A 276 -5.20 5.75 11.57
C ILE A 276 -3.92 6.48 12.02
N ALA A 277 -3.94 7.81 12.10
CA ALA A 277 -2.78 8.60 12.51
C ALA A 277 -2.36 8.32 13.97
N GLU A 278 -3.33 8.15 14.88
CA GLU A 278 -3.06 7.77 16.28
C GLU A 278 -2.36 6.41 16.35
N SER A 279 -2.88 5.40 15.66
CA SER A 279 -2.25 4.06 15.60
C SER A 279 -0.84 4.10 15.02
N ILE A 280 -0.61 4.91 13.98
CA ILE A 280 0.72 5.11 13.40
C ILE A 280 1.67 5.72 14.43
N ARG A 281 1.24 6.82 15.09
CA ARG A 281 2.05 7.53 16.08
C ARG A 281 2.45 6.62 17.25
N GLU A 282 1.48 5.92 17.84
CA GLU A 282 1.73 5.01 18.96
C GLU A 282 2.79 3.96 18.62
N PHE A 283 2.70 3.37 17.44
CA PHE A 283 3.64 2.32 17.03
C PHE A 283 5.03 2.89 16.67
N THR A 284 5.10 4.00 15.98
CA THR A 284 6.39 4.61 15.60
C THR A 284 7.16 5.11 16.81
N GLN A 285 6.47 5.67 17.84
CA GLN A 285 7.11 6.10 19.09
C GLN A 285 7.70 4.96 19.90
N GLN A 286 7.18 3.75 19.77
CA GLN A 286 7.74 2.55 20.43
C GLN A 286 9.00 2.03 19.74
N HIS A 287 9.28 2.47 18.53
CA HIS A 287 10.36 1.98 17.67
C HIS A 287 11.22 3.12 17.08
N ALA A 288 11.29 4.26 17.80
CA ALA A 288 12.10 5.42 17.41
C ALA A 288 13.59 5.21 17.68
#